data_09325def88adec4f298144ed749f94be
#
_entry.id   09325def88adec4f298144ed749f94be
#
_cell.length_a   1.000
_cell.length_b   1.000
_cell.length_c   1.000
_cell.angle_alpha   90.00
_cell.angle_beta   90.00
_cell.angle_gamma   90.00
#
_symmetry.space_group_name_H-M   'P 1'
#
loop_
_entity.id
_entity.type
_entity.pdbx_description
1 polymer ?
#
loop_
_entity_poly.entity_id
_entity_poly.type
_entity_poly.pdbx_seq_one_letter_code
_entity_poly.pdbx_strand_id
1 'polypeptide(L)'
;MKVLLDATAIPADLGGVGRYVDDLVPELIASGVNLAMAVQQRDVAHFSAKVPRAHLFPVSQSMESRGARMAWEQTGLPALIHRIRPDVLHSPHYTFPALHQVPVVVTLHDATFFSHPQAHSPFKQKFF
;
A
#
# COMPACT_ATOMS: atom_id res chain seq x y z
N MET A 1 -3.99 17.17 6.67
CA MET A 1 -2.99 16.09 6.74
C MET A 1 -2.89 15.42 5.38
N LYS A 2 -1.67 15.24 4.88
CA LYS A 2 -1.39 14.55 3.62
C LYS A 2 -0.98 13.09 3.93
N VAL A 3 -1.71 12.14 3.39
CA VAL A 3 -1.44 10.70 3.55
C VAL A 3 -0.98 10.13 2.21
N LEU A 4 0.12 9.38 2.21
CA LEU A 4 0.48 8.51 1.10
C LEU A 4 0.04 7.08 1.44
N LEU A 5 -0.84 6.51 0.65
CA LEU A 5 -1.29 5.12 0.79
C LEU A 5 -0.60 4.24 -0.26
N ASP A 6 0.05 3.17 0.18
CA ASP A 6 0.67 2.20 -0.72
C ASP A 6 -0.35 1.12 -1.12
N ALA A 7 -0.98 1.29 -2.28
CA ALA A 7 -1.91 0.33 -2.85
C ALA A 7 -1.26 -0.66 -3.83
N THR A 8 0.07 -0.67 -3.93
CA THR A 8 0.77 -1.52 -4.91
C THR A 8 0.72 -3.02 -4.60
N ALA A 9 0.42 -3.39 -3.36
CA ALA A 9 0.28 -4.79 -2.94
C ALA A 9 -1.10 -5.40 -3.24
N ILE A 10 -2.05 -4.63 -3.75
CA ILE A 10 -3.38 -5.13 -4.10
C ILE A 10 -3.25 -6.15 -5.24
N PRO A 11 -3.73 -7.39 -5.06
CA PRO A 11 -3.71 -8.39 -6.13
C PRO A 11 -4.74 -8.04 -7.24
N ALA A 12 -4.57 -8.64 -8.42
CA ALA A 12 -5.42 -8.35 -9.58
C ALA A 12 -6.91 -8.69 -9.36
N ASP A 13 -7.20 -9.65 -8.48
CA ASP A 13 -8.55 -10.05 -8.07
C ASP A 13 -9.08 -9.27 -6.85
N LEU A 14 -8.42 -8.15 -6.50
CA LEU A 14 -8.64 -7.30 -5.32
C LEU A 14 -8.31 -7.99 -3.99
N GLY A 15 -8.70 -9.23 -3.77
CA GLY A 15 -8.52 -9.91 -2.49
C GLY A 15 -9.07 -9.12 -1.29
N GLY A 16 -8.69 -9.53 -0.08
CA GLY A 16 -9.11 -8.84 1.16
C GLY A 16 -8.50 -7.44 1.31
N VAL A 17 -7.21 -7.31 1.00
CA VAL A 17 -6.49 -6.02 1.05
C VAL A 17 -7.10 -5.01 0.09
N GLY A 18 -7.41 -5.44 -1.14
CA GLY A 18 -8.01 -4.57 -2.15
C GLY A 18 -9.39 -4.07 -1.72
N ARG A 19 -10.24 -4.94 -1.17
CA ARG A 19 -11.56 -4.55 -0.64
C ARG A 19 -11.44 -3.57 0.52
N TYR A 20 -10.51 -3.83 1.44
CA TYR A 20 -10.24 -2.91 2.54
C TYR A 20 -9.84 -1.52 2.04
N VAL A 21 -8.89 -1.44 1.10
CA VAL A 21 -8.47 -0.16 0.52
C VAL A 21 -9.62 0.50 -0.23
N ASP A 22 -10.39 -0.27 -1.00
CA ASP A 22 -11.50 0.21 -1.80
C ASP A 22 -12.59 0.87 -0.93
N ASP A 23 -12.85 0.33 0.25
CA ASP A 23 -13.81 0.91 1.20
C ASP A 23 -13.21 2.08 2.00
N LEU A 24 -11.90 2.02 2.30
CA LEU A 24 -11.22 3.03 3.13
C LEU A 24 -11.02 4.37 2.40
N VAL A 25 -10.62 4.33 1.10
CA VAL A 25 -10.16 5.55 0.43
C VAL A 25 -11.24 6.63 0.27
N PRO A 26 -12.53 6.32 -0.01
CA PRO A 26 -13.59 7.33 -0.02
C PRO A 26 -13.77 7.99 1.36
N GLU A 27 -13.67 7.20 2.43
CA GLU A 27 -13.84 7.70 3.80
C GLU A 27 -12.69 8.62 4.23
N LEU A 28 -11.45 8.32 3.81
CA LEU A 28 -10.32 9.22 4.02
C LEU A 28 -10.54 10.58 3.33
N ILE A 29 -11.01 10.57 2.10
CA ILE A 29 -11.34 11.80 1.37
C ILE A 29 -12.49 12.55 2.05
N ALA A 30 -13.55 11.86 2.46
CA ALA A 30 -14.70 12.45 3.15
C ALA A 30 -14.28 13.10 4.49
N SER A 31 -13.30 12.52 5.17
CA SER A 31 -12.71 13.04 6.41
C SER A 31 -11.75 14.24 6.19
N GLY A 32 -11.60 14.71 4.96
CA GLY A 32 -10.75 15.86 4.64
C GLY A 32 -9.25 15.55 4.50
N VAL A 33 -8.88 14.28 4.36
CA VAL A 33 -7.50 13.87 4.12
C VAL A 33 -7.09 14.25 2.69
N ASN A 34 -5.92 14.87 2.54
CA ASN A 34 -5.26 15.04 1.24
C ASN A 34 -4.58 13.71 0.88
N LEU A 35 -5.28 12.91 0.07
CA LEU A 35 -4.87 11.54 -0.23
C LEU A 35 -4.00 11.48 -1.48
N ALA A 36 -2.80 10.91 -1.35
CA ALA A 36 -1.93 10.44 -2.41
C ALA A 36 -1.89 8.90 -2.37
N MET A 37 -1.89 8.24 -3.51
CA MET A 37 -1.88 6.79 -3.60
C MET A 37 -0.83 6.31 -4.60
N ALA A 38 0.06 5.42 -4.17
CA ALA A 38 0.87 4.62 -5.09
C ALA A 38 0.02 3.42 -5.55
N VAL A 39 -0.20 3.29 -6.85
CA VAL A 39 -1.11 2.28 -7.41
C VAL A 39 -0.46 1.51 -8.55
N GLN A 40 -0.84 0.26 -8.76
CA GLN A 40 -0.48 -0.48 -9.95
C GLN A 40 -1.11 0.19 -11.18
N GLN A 41 -0.43 0.13 -12.33
CA GLN A 41 -0.93 0.74 -13.57
C GLN A 41 -2.33 0.25 -13.94
N ARG A 42 -2.62 -1.03 -13.71
CA ARG A 42 -3.92 -1.65 -13.98
C ARG A 42 -5.07 -1.07 -13.14
N ASP A 43 -4.76 -0.54 -11.95
CA ASP A 43 -5.76 -0.08 -10.98
C ASP A 43 -6.05 1.43 -11.11
N VAL A 44 -5.30 2.15 -11.96
CA VAL A 44 -5.43 3.61 -12.14
C VAL A 44 -6.85 4.01 -12.54
N ALA A 45 -7.44 3.34 -13.52
CA ALA A 45 -8.79 3.67 -13.99
C ALA A 45 -9.84 3.50 -12.88
N HIS A 46 -9.72 2.41 -12.10
CA HIS A 46 -10.61 2.13 -10.99
C HIS A 46 -10.55 3.23 -9.91
N PHE A 47 -9.35 3.55 -9.41
CA PHE A 47 -9.22 4.56 -8.36
C PHE A 47 -9.45 6.00 -8.86
N SER A 48 -9.14 6.31 -10.12
CA SER A 48 -9.50 7.61 -10.71
C SER A 48 -11.01 7.84 -10.73
N ALA A 49 -11.80 6.80 -11.02
CA ALA A 49 -13.26 6.89 -11.00
C ALA A 49 -13.80 6.94 -9.57
N LYS A 50 -13.23 6.14 -8.67
CA LYS A 50 -13.73 5.99 -7.29
C LYS A 50 -13.38 7.19 -6.39
N VAL A 51 -12.17 7.69 -6.51
CA VAL A 51 -11.65 8.82 -5.69
C VAL A 51 -10.98 9.88 -6.57
N PRO A 52 -11.76 10.62 -7.37
CA PRO A 52 -11.21 11.58 -8.33
C PRO A 52 -10.43 12.73 -7.70
N ARG A 53 -10.54 12.92 -6.39
CA ARG A 53 -9.80 13.93 -5.63
C ARG A 53 -8.46 13.43 -5.10
N ALA A 54 -8.16 12.13 -5.19
CA ALA A 54 -6.88 11.56 -4.79
C ALA A 54 -5.81 11.80 -5.86
N HIS A 55 -4.57 12.01 -5.43
CA HIS A 55 -3.42 12.10 -6.33
C HIS A 55 -2.84 10.69 -6.55
N LEU A 56 -3.02 10.14 -7.74
CA LEU A 56 -2.53 8.81 -8.09
C LEU A 56 -1.11 8.86 -8.64
N PHE A 57 -0.26 7.96 -8.17
CA PHE A 57 1.11 7.73 -8.61
C PHE A 57 1.23 6.30 -9.15
N PRO A 58 1.05 6.11 -10.47
CA PRO A 58 1.15 4.79 -11.08
C PRO A 58 2.56 4.23 -11.00
N VAL A 59 2.67 2.95 -10.64
CA VAL A 59 3.91 2.19 -10.75
C VAL A 59 3.88 1.32 -12.01
N SER A 60 5.07 1.00 -12.54
CA SER A 60 5.19 0.21 -13.76
C SER A 60 4.57 -1.18 -13.63
N GLN A 61 4.03 -1.72 -14.72
CA GLN A 61 3.53 -3.11 -14.80
C GLN A 61 4.57 -4.16 -14.41
N SER A 62 5.87 -3.86 -14.58
CA SER A 62 6.94 -4.75 -14.10
C SER A 62 6.88 -5.01 -12.60
N MET A 63 6.16 -4.18 -11.84
CA MET A 63 5.96 -4.33 -10.39
C MET A 63 4.88 -5.36 -10.00
N GLU A 64 4.26 -6.04 -10.97
CA GLU A 64 3.28 -7.10 -10.69
C GLU A 64 3.93 -8.34 -10.05
N SER A 65 5.21 -8.59 -10.32
CA SER A 65 5.93 -9.66 -9.64
C SER A 65 6.21 -9.27 -8.18
N ARG A 66 6.08 -10.24 -7.27
CA ARG A 66 6.32 -10.00 -5.83
C ARG A 66 7.72 -9.44 -5.56
N GLY A 67 8.76 -9.99 -6.23
CA GLY A 67 10.14 -9.55 -6.03
C GLY A 67 10.37 -8.12 -6.50
N ALA A 68 9.86 -7.75 -7.69
CA ALA A 68 9.97 -6.39 -8.20
C ALA A 68 9.20 -5.39 -7.32
N ARG A 69 8.00 -5.76 -6.84
CA ARG A 69 7.23 -4.93 -5.91
C ARG A 69 7.99 -4.71 -4.60
N MET A 70 8.57 -5.77 -4.02
CA MET A 70 9.37 -5.62 -2.79
C MET A 70 10.61 -4.75 -3.00
N ALA A 71 11.30 -4.88 -4.14
CA ALA A 71 12.42 -4.02 -4.48
C ALA A 71 11.97 -2.55 -4.63
N TRP A 72 10.83 -2.31 -5.29
CA TRP A 72 10.26 -0.98 -5.41
C TRP A 72 9.85 -0.40 -4.04
N GLU A 73 9.28 -1.19 -3.17
CA GLU A 73 8.92 -0.77 -1.81
C GLU A 73 10.14 -0.25 -1.05
N GLN A 74 11.32 -0.84 -1.26
CA GLN A 74 12.55 -0.44 -0.59
C GLN A 74 13.34 0.68 -1.30
N THR A 75 13.00 1.01 -2.53
CA THR A 75 13.73 2.01 -3.35
C THR A 75 12.81 3.10 -3.90
N GLY A 76 11.82 2.75 -4.68
CA GLY A 76 10.90 3.68 -5.35
C GLY A 76 9.94 4.37 -4.38
N LEU A 77 9.42 3.64 -3.39
CA LEU A 77 8.52 4.22 -2.40
C LEU A 77 9.21 5.25 -1.50
N PRO A 78 10.42 5.04 -0.97
CA PRO A 78 11.18 6.09 -0.29
C PRO A 78 11.44 7.31 -1.17
N ALA A 79 11.78 7.13 -2.45
CA ALA A 79 11.96 8.22 -3.39
C ALA A 79 10.65 9.02 -3.61
N LEU A 80 9.52 8.33 -3.69
CA LEU A 80 8.20 8.95 -3.78
C LEU A 80 7.86 9.73 -2.51
N ILE A 81 8.12 9.16 -1.32
CA ILE A 81 7.96 9.83 -0.02
C ILE A 81 8.77 11.13 0.00
N HIS A 82 10.04 11.07 -0.39
CA HIS A 82 10.91 12.25 -0.43
C HIS A 82 10.36 13.34 -1.36
N ARG A 83 9.82 12.94 -2.52
CA ARG A 83 9.28 13.87 -3.54
C ARG A 83 8.00 14.55 -3.09
N ILE A 84 7.04 13.81 -2.53
CA ILE A 84 5.71 14.32 -2.21
C ILE A 84 5.56 14.83 -0.77
N ARG A 85 6.47 14.44 0.11
CA ARG A 85 6.53 14.82 1.53
C ARG A 85 5.15 14.65 2.21
N PRO A 86 4.64 13.42 2.33
CA PRO A 86 3.42 13.18 3.08
C PRO A 86 3.68 13.34 4.57
N ASP A 87 2.63 13.58 5.35
CA ASP A 87 2.72 13.59 6.81
C ASP A 87 2.78 12.17 7.38
N VAL A 88 2.18 11.20 6.66
CA VAL A 88 2.08 9.78 7.06
C VAL A 88 2.12 8.90 5.81
N LEU A 89 2.84 7.78 5.91
CA LEU A 89 2.71 6.63 5.00
C LEU A 89 1.71 5.64 5.59
N HIS A 90 0.71 5.23 4.83
CA HIS A 90 -0.16 4.11 5.19
C HIS A 90 0.15 2.90 4.31
N SER A 91 0.64 1.82 4.92
CA SER A 91 0.84 0.51 4.31
C SER A 91 -0.29 -0.42 4.73
N PRO A 92 -1.30 -0.66 3.88
CA PRO A 92 -2.44 -1.54 4.20
C PRO A 92 -2.09 -3.02 4.02
N HIS A 93 -0.85 -3.36 4.22
CA HIS A 93 -0.28 -4.70 4.13
C HIS A 93 0.92 -4.80 5.07
N TYR A 94 1.42 -6.01 5.33
CA TYR A 94 2.36 -6.31 6.42
C TYR A 94 3.76 -5.70 6.25
N THR A 95 4.12 -5.19 5.07
CA THR A 95 5.46 -4.67 4.77
C THR A 95 5.46 -3.17 4.54
N PHE A 96 6.59 -2.53 4.78
CA PHE A 96 6.83 -1.11 4.56
C PHE A 96 8.34 -0.87 4.32
N PRO A 97 8.74 0.28 3.76
CA PRO A 97 10.16 0.55 3.52
C PRO A 97 10.95 0.66 4.82
N ALA A 98 12.11 0.00 4.87
CA ALA A 98 13.01 0.07 6.04
C ALA A 98 13.54 1.50 6.28
N LEU A 99 13.78 2.23 5.19
CA LEU A 99 14.17 3.64 5.22
C LEU A 99 12.94 4.51 4.94
N HIS A 100 12.26 4.92 5.97
CA HIS A 100 11.13 5.85 5.89
C HIS A 100 11.44 7.13 6.67
N GLN A 101 11.13 8.27 6.07
CA GLN A 101 11.37 9.60 6.63
C GLN A 101 10.12 10.21 7.29
N VAL A 102 9.05 9.45 7.34
CA VAL A 102 7.73 9.87 7.86
C VAL A 102 7.15 8.76 8.75
N PRO A 103 6.26 9.08 9.67
CA PRO A 103 5.50 8.08 10.42
C PRO A 103 4.81 7.08 9.49
N VAL A 104 4.79 5.81 9.87
CA VAL A 104 4.17 4.73 9.11
C VAL A 104 3.02 4.10 9.91
N VAL A 105 1.87 3.98 9.28
CA VAL A 105 0.73 3.19 9.76
C VAL A 105 0.69 1.91 8.96
N VAL A 106 0.72 0.78 9.64
CA VAL A 106 0.62 -0.56 9.03
C VAL A 106 -0.70 -1.20 9.43
N THR A 107 -1.46 -1.68 8.47
CA THR A 107 -2.68 -2.46 8.75
C THR A 107 -2.34 -3.95 8.73
N LEU A 108 -2.52 -4.61 9.86
CA LEU A 108 -2.42 -6.06 10.00
C LEU A 108 -3.83 -6.65 9.89
N HIS A 109 -4.12 -7.34 8.78
CA HIS A 109 -5.46 -7.88 8.49
C HIS A 109 -5.82 -9.10 9.34
N ASP A 110 -4.82 -9.84 9.80
CA ASP A 110 -4.99 -10.96 10.74
C ASP A 110 -3.75 -11.12 11.62
N ALA A 111 -3.92 -11.83 12.73
CA ALA A 111 -2.85 -12.13 13.67
C ALA A 111 -2.43 -13.62 13.60
N THR A 112 -2.83 -14.35 12.57
CA THR A 112 -2.58 -15.80 12.46
C THR A 112 -1.09 -16.13 12.34
N PHE A 113 -0.27 -15.19 11.88
CA PHE A 113 1.20 -15.32 11.90
C PHE A 113 1.75 -15.54 13.32
N PHE A 114 1.12 -14.93 14.31
CA PHE A 114 1.54 -15.02 15.72
C PHE A 114 0.86 -16.19 16.43
N SER A 115 -0.41 -16.44 16.15
CA SER A 115 -1.21 -17.48 16.85
C SER A 115 -1.08 -18.87 16.22
N HIS A 116 -0.89 -18.95 14.89
CA HIS A 116 -0.82 -20.20 14.14
C HIS A 116 0.29 -20.16 13.07
N PRO A 117 1.57 -20.00 13.45
CA PRO A 117 2.67 -19.87 12.51
C PRO A 117 2.80 -21.07 11.55
N GLN A 118 2.41 -22.26 11.99
CA GLN A 118 2.43 -23.49 11.19
C GLN A 118 1.45 -23.46 9.98
N ALA A 119 0.46 -22.56 9.99
CA ALA A 119 -0.47 -22.38 8.89
C ALA A 119 0.13 -21.59 7.71
N HIS A 120 1.33 -21.02 7.90
CA HIS A 120 2.01 -20.17 6.91
C HIS A 120 3.25 -20.86 6.35
N SER A 121 3.61 -20.52 5.11
CA SER A 121 4.81 -21.06 4.49
C SER A 121 6.08 -20.66 5.25
N PRO A 122 7.16 -21.48 5.25
CA PRO A 122 8.42 -21.17 5.92
C PRO A 122 9.01 -19.81 5.53
N PHE A 123 8.78 -19.37 4.28
CA PHE A 123 9.22 -18.07 3.79
C PHE A 123 8.49 -16.93 4.52
N LYS A 124 7.18 -17.06 4.72
CA LYS A 124 6.38 -16.06 5.45
C LYS A 124 6.75 -16.01 6.94
N GLN A 125 7.01 -17.18 7.56
CA GLN A 125 7.42 -17.25 8.98
C GLN A 125 8.75 -16.53 9.26
N LYS A 126 9.61 -16.39 8.25
CA LYS A 126 10.94 -15.77 8.40
C LYS A 126 10.92 -14.25 8.21
N PHE A 127 9.83 -13.69 7.66
CA PHE A 127 9.70 -12.25 7.36
C PHE A 127 8.82 -11.50 8.38
N PHE A 128 8.09 -12.22 9.21
CA PHE A 128 7.19 -11.68 10.23
C PHE A 128 7.46 -12.35 11.58
#